data_38d1dc57456b30c33083e7284ffa98d2
#
_entry.id   38d1dc57456b30c33083e7284ffa98d2
#
_cell.length_a   1.000
_cell.length_b   1.000
_cell.length_c   1.000
_cell.angle_alpha   90.00
_cell.angle_beta   90.00
_cell.angle_gamma   90.00
#
_symmetry.space_group_name_H-M   'P 1'
#
loop_
_entity.id
_entity.type
_entity.pdbx_description
1 polymer ?
#
loop_
_entity_poly.entity_id
_entity_poly.type
_entity_poly.pdbx_seq_one_letter_code
_entity_poly.pdbx_strand_id
1 'polypeptide(L)'
;MGETPIPLYYKLYVDLKESLNSGKYQKGDKLPTEKELCQNYGISRLTVRRAMDELRREGFIERLKGKGTFVTGSKREEQLAILTGFTDEARKRGSETRSVVLENKLVRVPADAVELFDIPADAMVVLLKRVRFLEGEPYAIEEAYLNVGADIRFLNITQRDMEKESLYGILRKEFNINISYAEEEMELTRLKKEEARFLRQDQDECAIMRKRFTYTKSDVCIEYVISLYRADKSKFRIVRRI
;
A
#
# COMPACT_ATOMS: atom_id res chain seq x y z
N MET A 1 -27.49 -24.69 -16.93
CA MET A 1 -26.71 -23.51 -17.34
C MET A 1 -25.26 -23.96 -17.39
N GLY A 2 -24.67 -24.08 -18.60
CA GLY A 2 -23.30 -24.59 -18.76
C GLY A 2 -22.31 -23.54 -18.29
N GLU A 3 -21.40 -23.94 -17.42
CA GLU A 3 -20.24 -23.11 -17.04
C GLU A 3 -19.41 -22.80 -18.28
N THR A 4 -19.23 -21.54 -18.59
CA THR A 4 -18.37 -21.11 -19.69
C THR A 4 -16.94 -21.56 -19.36
N PRO A 5 -16.26 -22.39 -20.17
CA PRO A 5 -14.96 -22.91 -19.84
C PRO A 5 -13.95 -21.77 -19.69
N ILE A 6 -13.19 -21.79 -18.57
CA ILE A 6 -12.16 -20.78 -18.28
C ILE A 6 -11.14 -20.78 -19.42
N PRO A 7 -10.85 -19.64 -20.07
CA PRO A 7 -9.90 -19.56 -21.17
C PRO A 7 -8.50 -20.05 -20.77
N LEU A 8 -7.83 -20.80 -21.64
CA LEU A 8 -6.51 -21.40 -21.36
C LEU A 8 -5.43 -20.37 -21.01
N TYR A 9 -5.46 -19.18 -21.63
CA TYR A 9 -4.53 -18.10 -21.27
C TYR A 9 -4.72 -17.62 -19.84
N TYR A 10 -5.99 -17.62 -19.35
CA TYR A 10 -6.29 -17.18 -17.99
C TYR A 10 -5.84 -18.21 -16.96
N LYS A 11 -5.96 -19.51 -17.25
CA LYS A 11 -5.40 -20.56 -16.39
C LYS A 11 -3.89 -20.42 -16.24
N LEU A 12 -3.16 -20.28 -17.35
CA LEU A 12 -1.71 -20.04 -17.32
C LEU A 12 -1.34 -18.77 -16.56
N TYR A 13 -2.10 -17.67 -16.78
CA TYR A 13 -1.90 -16.41 -16.07
C TYR A 13 -2.04 -16.59 -14.55
N VAL A 14 -3.10 -17.29 -14.09
CA VAL A 14 -3.34 -17.53 -12.65
C VAL A 14 -2.21 -18.38 -12.06
N ASP A 15 -1.84 -19.48 -12.68
CA ASP A 15 -0.77 -20.38 -12.20
C ASP A 15 0.58 -19.68 -12.10
N LEU A 16 0.94 -18.86 -13.09
CA LEU A 16 2.18 -18.08 -13.03
C LEU A 16 2.10 -16.99 -11.96
N LYS A 17 0.96 -16.32 -11.84
CA LYS A 17 0.74 -15.29 -10.82
C LYS A 17 0.82 -15.87 -9.40
N GLU A 18 0.25 -17.04 -9.17
CA GLU A 18 0.37 -17.76 -7.89
C GLU A 18 1.82 -18.17 -7.61
N SER A 19 2.54 -18.65 -8.63
CA SER A 19 3.96 -18.98 -8.51
C SER A 19 4.83 -17.76 -8.17
N LEU A 20 4.51 -16.59 -8.70
CA LEU A 20 5.16 -15.33 -8.40
C LEU A 20 4.83 -14.84 -6.97
N ASN A 21 3.57 -14.96 -6.57
CA ASN A 21 3.11 -14.52 -5.25
C ASN A 21 3.57 -15.46 -4.12
N SER A 22 3.72 -16.76 -4.39
CA SER A 22 4.20 -17.76 -3.42
C SER A 22 5.72 -17.73 -3.22
N GLY A 23 6.45 -16.86 -3.95
CA GLY A 23 7.91 -16.78 -3.85
C GLY A 23 8.68 -17.89 -4.58
N LYS A 24 8.01 -18.72 -5.40
CA LYS A 24 8.67 -19.70 -6.27
C LYS A 24 9.66 -19.04 -7.26
N TYR A 25 9.34 -17.81 -7.65
CA TYR A 25 10.25 -16.93 -8.41
C TYR A 25 10.47 -15.66 -7.64
N GLN A 26 11.73 -15.27 -7.47
CA GLN A 26 12.13 -14.03 -6.77
C GLN A 26 12.36 -12.89 -7.78
N LYS A 27 12.42 -11.67 -7.29
CA LYS A 27 12.76 -10.50 -8.12
C LYS A 27 14.13 -10.72 -8.77
N GLY A 28 14.19 -10.52 -10.08
CA GLY A 28 15.39 -10.75 -10.89
C GLY A 28 15.49 -12.15 -11.48
N ASP A 29 14.67 -13.12 -11.05
CA ASP A 29 14.65 -14.45 -11.63
C ASP A 29 14.16 -14.43 -13.07
N LYS A 30 14.76 -15.30 -13.88
CA LYS A 30 14.34 -15.49 -15.26
C LYS A 30 13.18 -16.48 -15.32
N LEU A 31 12.08 -16.07 -15.93
CA LEU A 31 10.96 -16.99 -16.22
C LEU A 31 11.28 -17.92 -17.38
N PRO A 32 10.60 -19.10 -17.43
CA PRO A 32 10.65 -19.98 -18.58
C PRO A 32 10.28 -19.22 -19.88
N THR A 33 10.92 -19.60 -20.96
CA THR A 33 10.66 -19.01 -22.29
C THR A 33 9.24 -19.32 -22.77
N GLU A 34 8.71 -18.51 -23.68
CA GLU A 34 7.41 -18.79 -24.31
C GLU A 34 7.35 -20.22 -24.90
N LYS A 35 8.48 -20.74 -25.45
CA LYS A 35 8.56 -22.08 -25.99
C LYS A 35 8.43 -23.17 -24.91
N GLU A 36 9.13 -23.00 -23.80
CA GLU A 36 9.05 -23.93 -22.65
C GLU A 36 7.65 -23.88 -22.01
N LEU A 37 7.03 -22.71 -21.88
CA LEU A 37 5.66 -22.60 -21.39
C LEU A 37 4.65 -23.26 -22.32
N CYS A 38 4.82 -23.16 -23.65
CA CYS A 38 3.99 -23.91 -24.62
C CYS A 38 4.10 -25.42 -24.41
N GLN A 39 5.32 -25.92 -24.20
CA GLN A 39 5.57 -27.36 -23.99
C GLN A 39 4.99 -27.84 -22.64
N ASN A 40 5.22 -27.07 -21.55
CA ASN A 40 4.81 -27.47 -20.21
C ASN A 40 3.28 -27.47 -20.04
N TYR A 41 2.59 -26.56 -20.70
CA TYR A 41 1.14 -26.40 -20.56
C TYR A 41 0.33 -26.94 -21.74
N GLY A 42 0.98 -27.42 -22.83
CA GLY A 42 0.31 -27.96 -24.01
C GLY A 42 -0.55 -26.93 -24.75
N ILE A 43 -0.18 -25.64 -24.73
CA ILE A 43 -0.98 -24.53 -25.28
C ILE A 43 -0.22 -23.77 -26.38
N SER A 44 -0.98 -23.03 -27.21
CA SER A 44 -0.41 -22.29 -28.32
C SER A 44 0.47 -21.10 -27.85
N ARG A 45 1.42 -20.69 -28.71
CA ARG A 45 2.24 -19.48 -28.46
C ARG A 45 1.42 -18.23 -28.26
N LEU A 46 0.31 -18.08 -28.99
CA LEU A 46 -0.57 -16.93 -28.86
C LEU A 46 -1.20 -16.88 -27.47
N THR A 47 -1.63 -18.04 -26.95
CA THR A 47 -2.20 -18.21 -25.62
C THR A 47 -1.18 -17.86 -24.53
N VAL A 48 0.07 -18.37 -24.66
CA VAL A 48 1.16 -18.04 -23.74
C VAL A 48 1.46 -16.55 -23.76
N ARG A 49 1.61 -15.96 -24.96
CA ARG A 49 1.93 -14.55 -25.12
C ARG A 49 0.87 -13.67 -24.46
N ARG A 50 -0.42 -14.00 -24.61
CA ARG A 50 -1.51 -13.27 -23.96
C ARG A 50 -1.40 -13.30 -22.44
N ALA A 51 -1.11 -14.45 -21.84
CA ALA A 51 -0.90 -14.58 -20.40
C ALA A 51 0.32 -13.76 -19.92
N MET A 52 1.42 -13.83 -20.66
CA MET A 52 2.64 -13.07 -20.35
C MET A 52 2.44 -11.56 -20.52
N ASP A 53 1.65 -11.12 -21.50
CA ASP A 53 1.33 -9.71 -21.69
C ASP A 53 0.45 -9.16 -20.54
N GLU A 54 -0.47 -9.99 -19.99
CA GLU A 54 -1.23 -9.63 -18.79
C GLU A 54 -0.30 -9.46 -17.57
N LEU A 55 0.59 -10.43 -17.31
CA LEU A 55 1.56 -10.34 -16.22
C LEU A 55 2.48 -9.13 -16.37
N ARG A 56 2.89 -8.79 -17.59
CA ARG A 56 3.70 -7.60 -17.86
C ARG A 56 2.91 -6.32 -17.64
N ARG A 57 1.65 -6.26 -18.07
CA ARG A 57 0.75 -5.10 -17.86
C ARG A 57 0.51 -4.85 -16.38
N GLU A 58 0.43 -5.92 -15.59
CA GLU A 58 0.31 -5.84 -14.14
C GLU A 58 1.64 -5.56 -13.42
N GLY A 59 2.76 -5.55 -14.16
CA GLY A 59 4.07 -5.24 -13.61
C GLY A 59 4.74 -6.38 -12.84
N PHE A 60 4.28 -7.63 -13.00
CA PHE A 60 4.93 -8.79 -12.38
C PHE A 60 6.23 -9.18 -13.08
N ILE A 61 6.33 -8.88 -14.38
CA ILE A 61 7.44 -9.27 -15.22
C ILE A 61 7.83 -8.17 -16.20
N GLU A 62 9.10 -8.16 -16.62
CA GLU A 62 9.61 -7.32 -17.69
C GLU A 62 10.30 -8.15 -18.76
N ARG A 63 10.26 -7.69 -20.00
CA ARG A 63 10.94 -8.32 -21.13
C ARG A 63 12.18 -7.53 -21.50
N LEU A 64 13.35 -8.13 -21.27
CA LEU A 64 14.61 -7.56 -21.70
C LEU A 64 14.99 -8.13 -23.07
N LYS A 65 15.12 -7.24 -24.08
CA LYS A 65 15.43 -7.65 -25.47
C LYS A 65 16.71 -8.50 -25.51
N GLY A 66 16.63 -9.68 -26.10
CA GLY A 66 17.75 -10.61 -26.23
C GLY A 66 18.12 -11.37 -24.94
N LYS A 67 17.61 -11.00 -23.77
CA LYS A 67 17.96 -11.64 -22.49
C LYS A 67 16.86 -12.57 -21.94
N GLY A 68 15.59 -12.25 -22.24
CA GLY A 68 14.44 -13.05 -21.77
C GLY A 68 13.42 -12.23 -21.00
N THR A 69 12.58 -12.95 -20.25
CA THR A 69 11.57 -12.36 -19.37
C THR A 69 11.99 -12.56 -17.92
N PHE A 70 11.98 -11.49 -17.13
CA PHE A 70 12.45 -11.48 -15.75
C PHE A 70 11.34 -11.01 -14.82
N VAL A 71 11.37 -11.50 -13.58
CA VAL A 71 10.46 -11.10 -12.52
C VAL A 71 10.88 -9.72 -12.00
N THR A 72 9.97 -8.75 -12.07
CA THR A 72 10.22 -7.38 -11.59
C THR A 72 9.97 -7.24 -10.09
N GLY A 73 9.26 -8.20 -9.47
CA GLY A 73 8.57 -8.01 -8.21
C GLY A 73 7.26 -7.26 -8.47
N SER A 74 6.15 -7.81 -8.01
CA SER A 74 4.86 -7.14 -8.20
C SER A 74 4.85 -5.77 -7.55
N LYS A 75 4.37 -4.75 -8.26
CA LYS A 75 3.91 -3.53 -7.59
C LYS A 75 2.83 -3.97 -6.61
N ARG A 76 2.99 -3.60 -5.36
CA ARG A 76 2.01 -3.96 -4.35
C ARG A 76 0.67 -3.33 -4.69
N GLU A 77 -0.34 -4.16 -4.83
CA GLU A 77 -1.71 -3.73 -5.06
C GLU A 77 -2.38 -3.46 -3.71
N GLU A 78 -2.62 -2.19 -3.38
CA GLU A 78 -3.45 -1.81 -2.25
C GLU A 78 -4.92 -1.82 -2.66
N GLN A 79 -5.76 -2.57 -1.93
CA GLN A 79 -7.20 -2.55 -2.14
C GLN A 79 -7.79 -1.38 -1.36
N LEU A 80 -8.23 -0.34 -2.08
CA LEU A 80 -8.83 0.85 -1.50
C LEU A 80 -10.27 0.62 -0.98
N ALA A 81 -10.87 -0.52 -1.32
CA ALA A 81 -12.25 -0.82 -0.93
C ALA A 81 -12.41 -1.22 0.56
N ILE A 82 -11.32 -1.50 1.28
CA ILE A 82 -11.36 -1.95 2.68
C ILE A 82 -10.45 -1.05 3.51
N LEU A 83 -11.04 -0.32 4.43
CA LEU A 83 -10.31 0.53 5.37
C LEU A 83 -9.55 -0.32 6.39
N THR A 84 -8.27 -0.54 6.15
CA THR A 84 -7.35 -1.25 7.05
C THR A 84 -6.10 -0.43 7.31
N GLY A 85 -5.49 -0.59 8.49
CA GLY A 85 -4.17 -0.03 8.75
C GLY A 85 -3.09 -0.78 7.96
N PHE A 86 -1.97 -0.11 7.67
CA PHE A 86 -0.82 -0.67 6.93
C PHE A 86 -0.38 -2.03 7.47
N THR A 87 -0.21 -2.15 8.79
CA THR A 87 0.21 -3.39 9.46
C THR A 87 -0.81 -4.51 9.30
N ASP A 88 -2.11 -4.19 9.44
CA ASP A 88 -3.18 -5.18 9.36
C ASP A 88 -3.35 -5.67 7.92
N GLU A 89 -3.22 -4.79 6.94
CA GLU A 89 -3.29 -5.13 5.52
C GLU A 89 -2.12 -6.04 5.11
N ALA A 90 -0.91 -5.72 5.53
CA ALA A 90 0.25 -6.52 5.24
C ALA A 90 0.18 -7.90 5.89
N ARG A 91 -0.28 -7.99 7.16
CA ARG A 91 -0.48 -9.26 7.87
C ARG A 91 -1.47 -10.16 7.16
N LYS A 92 -2.59 -9.61 6.65
CA LYS A 92 -3.58 -10.36 5.87
C LYS A 92 -2.99 -10.98 4.61
N ARG A 93 -1.94 -10.36 4.07
CA ARG A 93 -1.24 -10.81 2.85
C ARG A 93 -0.02 -11.69 3.15
N GLY A 94 0.29 -11.95 4.42
CA GLY A 94 1.49 -12.70 4.82
C GLY A 94 2.79 -11.95 4.60
N SER A 95 2.74 -10.63 4.41
CA SER A 95 3.94 -9.81 4.18
C SER A 95 4.54 -9.32 5.49
N GLU A 96 5.87 -9.36 5.58
CA GLU A 96 6.61 -8.80 6.70
C GLU A 96 6.61 -7.28 6.64
N THR A 97 6.29 -6.65 7.78
CA THR A 97 6.33 -5.19 7.92
C THR A 97 7.15 -4.75 9.10
N ARG A 98 7.81 -3.62 8.94
CA ARG A 98 8.50 -2.89 9.99
C ARG A 98 8.19 -1.41 9.87
N SER A 99 8.21 -0.70 10.98
CA SER A 99 8.12 0.75 11.01
C SER A 99 9.34 1.34 11.72
N VAL A 100 9.76 2.52 11.29
CA VAL A 100 10.70 3.35 12.02
C VAL A 100 9.97 4.64 12.35
N VAL A 101 9.88 4.98 13.62
CA VAL A 101 9.25 6.22 14.10
C VAL A 101 10.23 7.37 13.91
N LEU A 102 9.83 8.37 13.13
CA LEU A 102 10.60 9.60 12.97
C LEU A 102 10.17 10.66 13.99
N GLU A 103 8.87 10.76 14.23
CA GLU A 103 8.28 11.69 15.19
C GLU A 103 7.04 11.05 15.83
N ASN A 104 6.88 11.25 17.14
CA ASN A 104 5.69 10.88 17.90
C ASN A 104 5.51 11.92 19.02
N LYS A 105 4.76 12.97 18.75
CA LYS A 105 4.69 14.15 19.62
C LYS A 105 3.43 14.98 19.39
N LEU A 106 3.17 15.92 20.30
CA LEU A 106 2.17 16.97 20.09
C LEU A 106 2.70 18.04 19.14
N VAL A 107 1.86 18.43 18.18
CA VAL A 107 2.11 19.53 17.23
C VAL A 107 0.86 20.38 17.08
N ARG A 108 0.99 21.59 16.54
CA ARG A 108 -0.18 22.35 16.08
C ARG A 108 -0.88 21.61 14.95
N VAL A 109 -2.19 21.72 14.92
CA VAL A 109 -3.00 21.14 13.84
C VAL A 109 -2.55 21.73 12.50
N PRO A 110 -2.32 20.89 11.46
CA PRO A 110 -2.02 21.39 10.11
C PRO A 110 -3.24 22.12 9.53
N ALA A 111 -3.01 23.16 8.72
CA ALA A 111 -4.08 23.99 8.17
C ALA A 111 -5.18 23.18 7.45
N ASP A 112 -4.79 22.15 6.69
CA ASP A 112 -5.71 21.26 5.97
C ASP A 112 -6.63 20.45 6.90
N ALA A 113 -6.28 20.30 8.19
CA ALA A 113 -7.05 19.52 9.15
C ALA A 113 -7.90 20.35 10.10
N VAL A 114 -7.75 21.68 10.12
CA VAL A 114 -8.49 22.57 11.05
C VAL A 114 -10.00 22.41 10.88
N GLU A 115 -10.50 22.61 9.66
CA GLU A 115 -11.93 22.48 9.37
C GLU A 115 -12.43 21.04 9.51
N LEU A 116 -11.62 20.06 9.08
CA LEU A 116 -11.96 18.63 9.14
C LEU A 116 -12.08 18.11 10.57
N PHE A 117 -11.26 18.62 11.47
CA PHE A 117 -11.27 18.23 12.88
C PHE A 117 -12.26 19.07 13.71
N ASP A 118 -12.81 20.13 13.14
CA ASP A 118 -13.67 21.11 13.82
C ASP A 118 -13.02 21.62 15.12
N ILE A 119 -11.75 22.06 15.02
CA ILE A 119 -10.96 22.56 16.15
C ILE A 119 -10.29 23.89 15.80
N PRO A 120 -9.94 24.72 16.80
CA PRO A 120 -9.21 25.97 16.58
C PRO A 120 -7.86 25.76 15.87
N ALA A 121 -7.43 26.75 15.08
CA ALA A 121 -6.16 26.68 14.33
C ALA A 121 -4.89 26.62 15.22
N ASP A 122 -4.99 26.95 16.49
CA ASP A 122 -3.93 26.82 17.49
C ASP A 122 -4.03 25.54 18.33
N ALA A 123 -5.04 24.70 18.08
CA ALA A 123 -5.22 23.44 18.79
C ALA A 123 -4.05 22.49 18.56
N MET A 124 -3.82 21.64 19.55
CA MET A 124 -2.77 20.62 19.51
C MET A 124 -3.34 19.25 19.11
N VAL A 125 -2.62 18.56 18.25
CA VAL A 125 -2.93 17.19 17.79
C VAL A 125 -1.70 16.31 17.98
N VAL A 126 -1.88 14.98 18.01
CA VAL A 126 -0.76 14.06 18.03
C VAL A 126 -0.29 13.80 16.60
N LEU A 127 0.98 14.07 16.32
CA LEU A 127 1.68 13.65 15.09
C LEU A 127 2.41 12.34 15.36
N LEU A 128 2.10 11.33 14.55
CA LEU A 128 2.86 10.10 14.43
C LEU A 128 3.43 10.00 13.02
N LYS A 129 4.72 10.29 12.86
CA LYS A 129 5.44 10.22 11.58
C LYS A 129 6.31 8.99 11.54
N ARG A 130 6.17 8.16 10.49
CA ARG A 130 6.87 6.87 10.35
C ARG A 130 7.35 6.63 8.93
N VAL A 131 8.49 5.95 8.81
CA VAL A 131 8.85 5.25 7.58
C VAL A 131 8.31 3.82 7.67
N ARG A 132 7.54 3.42 6.68
CA ARG A 132 6.95 2.09 6.58
C ARG A 132 7.80 1.22 5.68
N PHE A 133 8.21 0.08 6.18
CA PHE A 133 8.98 -0.93 5.45
C PHE A 133 8.10 -2.12 5.13
N LEU A 134 8.38 -2.70 3.97
CA LEU A 134 7.73 -3.88 3.48
C LEU A 134 8.78 -4.80 2.88
N GLU A 135 8.83 -6.06 3.33
CA GLU A 135 9.84 -7.03 2.90
C GLU A 135 11.28 -6.46 3.02
N GLY A 136 11.56 -5.77 4.12
CA GLY A 136 12.86 -5.16 4.41
C GLY A 136 13.16 -3.83 3.67
N GLU A 137 12.30 -3.42 2.71
CA GLU A 137 12.51 -2.22 1.90
C GLU A 137 11.61 -1.06 2.33
N PRO A 138 12.08 0.20 2.31
CA PRO A 138 11.21 1.34 2.56
C PRO A 138 10.13 1.41 1.47
N TYR A 139 8.90 1.59 1.91
CA TYR A 139 7.71 1.55 1.06
C TYR A 139 6.95 2.88 1.04
N ALA A 140 6.77 3.50 2.21
CA ALA A 140 6.08 4.78 2.35
C ALA A 140 6.59 5.58 3.56
N ILE A 141 6.42 6.90 3.50
CA ILE A 141 6.45 7.80 4.66
C ILE A 141 5.00 8.11 5.00
N GLU A 142 4.64 8.01 6.26
CA GLU A 142 3.28 8.25 6.77
C GLU A 142 3.33 9.28 7.89
N GLU A 143 2.54 10.34 7.77
CA GLU A 143 2.31 11.36 8.80
C GLU A 143 0.83 11.29 9.21
N ALA A 144 0.56 10.73 10.39
CA ALA A 144 -0.80 10.62 10.95
C ALA A 144 -1.00 11.68 12.03
N TYR A 145 -1.99 12.54 11.84
CA TYR A 145 -2.43 13.54 12.80
C TYR A 145 -3.71 13.04 13.48
N LEU A 146 -3.69 12.90 14.81
CA LEU A 146 -4.82 12.39 15.58
C LEU A 146 -5.51 13.55 16.30
N ASN A 147 -6.82 13.63 16.13
CA ASN A 147 -7.68 14.67 16.71
C ASN A 147 -7.89 14.45 18.22
N VAL A 148 -7.06 15.07 19.05
CA VAL A 148 -7.15 14.99 20.51
C VAL A 148 -8.48 15.57 21.03
N GLY A 149 -9.10 16.50 20.28
CA GLY A 149 -10.43 17.04 20.60
C GLY A 149 -11.54 16.01 20.47
N ALA A 150 -11.39 15.06 19.56
CA ALA A 150 -12.34 13.94 19.41
C ALA A 150 -12.16 12.85 20.48
N ASP A 151 -10.91 12.58 20.88
CA ASP A 151 -10.62 11.61 21.93
C ASP A 151 -9.28 11.93 22.62
N ILE A 152 -9.35 12.33 23.88
CA ILE A 152 -8.18 12.73 24.69
C ILE A 152 -7.17 11.58 24.86
N ARG A 153 -7.60 10.31 24.74
CA ARG A 153 -6.73 9.14 24.86
C ARG A 153 -5.70 9.04 23.74
N PHE A 154 -5.85 9.80 22.65
CA PHE A 154 -4.82 9.90 21.61
C PHE A 154 -3.49 10.44 22.15
N LEU A 155 -3.48 11.19 23.24
CA LEU A 155 -2.27 11.61 23.93
C LEU A 155 -1.41 10.39 24.36
N ASN A 156 -2.02 9.26 24.71
CA ASN A 156 -1.30 8.07 25.14
C ASN A 156 -0.44 7.48 24.02
N ILE A 157 -0.77 7.75 22.75
CA ILE A 157 0.01 7.28 21.59
C ILE A 157 1.44 7.81 21.65
N THR A 158 1.66 9.02 22.19
CA THR A 158 3.00 9.62 22.30
C THR A 158 3.95 8.85 23.23
N GLN A 159 3.41 7.99 24.10
CA GLN A 159 4.16 7.21 25.09
C GLN A 159 4.34 5.72 24.66
N ARG A 160 3.86 5.36 23.46
CA ARG A 160 3.85 3.96 23.01
C ARG A 160 4.97 3.66 22.02
N ASP A 161 5.37 2.38 21.98
CA ASP A 161 6.32 1.88 20.98
C ASP A 161 5.62 1.67 19.62
N MET A 162 5.41 2.77 18.90
CA MET A 162 4.72 2.77 17.61
C MET A 162 5.53 2.16 16.46
N GLU A 163 6.75 1.67 16.70
CA GLU A 163 7.47 0.83 15.75
C GLU A 163 6.90 -0.59 15.70
N LYS A 164 6.44 -1.10 16.86
CA LYS A 164 5.91 -2.47 17.01
C LYS A 164 4.39 -2.53 17.00
N GLU A 165 3.73 -1.46 17.43
CA GLU A 165 2.29 -1.45 17.62
C GLU A 165 1.53 -0.94 16.39
N SER A 166 0.33 -1.49 16.17
CA SER A 166 -0.59 -1.03 15.13
C SER A 166 -1.48 0.08 15.68
N LEU A 167 -1.40 1.29 15.10
CA LEU A 167 -2.28 2.40 15.48
C LEU A 167 -3.76 1.97 15.42
N TYR A 168 -4.22 1.40 14.31
CA TYR A 168 -5.61 0.95 14.18
C TYR A 168 -5.95 -0.22 15.10
N GLY A 169 -4.95 -1.02 15.48
CA GLY A 169 -5.11 -2.04 16.51
C GLY A 169 -5.45 -1.42 17.87
N ILE A 170 -4.73 -0.36 18.26
CA ILE A 170 -4.97 0.40 19.50
C ILE A 170 -6.34 1.07 19.45
N LEU A 171 -6.63 1.83 18.37
CA LEU A 171 -7.88 2.56 18.23
C LEU A 171 -9.11 1.65 18.39
N ARG A 172 -9.08 0.47 17.74
CA ARG A 172 -10.21 -0.46 17.76
C ARG A 172 -10.28 -1.29 19.05
N LYS A 173 -9.15 -1.87 19.48
CA LYS A 173 -9.16 -2.86 20.58
C LYS A 173 -9.09 -2.24 21.97
N GLU A 174 -8.31 -1.17 22.11
CA GLU A 174 -8.08 -0.55 23.42
C GLU A 174 -8.96 0.67 23.65
N PHE A 175 -9.09 1.52 22.62
CA PHE A 175 -9.92 2.73 22.73
C PHE A 175 -11.38 2.49 22.34
N ASN A 176 -11.68 1.30 21.78
CA ASN A 176 -13.01 0.95 21.31
C ASN A 176 -13.62 1.98 20.34
N ILE A 177 -12.77 2.56 19.49
CA ILE A 177 -13.18 3.54 18.49
C ILE A 177 -13.72 2.80 17.28
N ASN A 178 -15.00 3.04 16.95
CA ASN A 178 -15.66 2.49 15.78
C ASN A 178 -15.38 3.35 14.56
N ILE A 179 -14.30 3.04 13.85
CA ILE A 179 -14.01 3.63 12.54
C ILE A 179 -15.07 3.16 11.55
N SER A 180 -15.73 4.12 10.88
CA SER A 180 -16.85 3.87 9.96
C SER A 180 -16.41 3.91 8.51
N TYR A 181 -15.80 5.00 8.08
CA TYR A 181 -15.33 5.20 6.72
C TYR A 181 -14.11 6.11 6.68
N ALA A 182 -13.51 6.21 5.52
CA ALA A 182 -12.49 7.21 5.24
C ALA A 182 -12.70 7.78 3.83
N GLU A 183 -12.37 9.04 3.69
CA GLU A 183 -12.21 9.71 2.40
C GLU A 183 -10.74 9.72 2.02
N GLU A 184 -10.44 9.49 0.76
CA GLU A 184 -9.06 9.45 0.27
C GLU A 184 -8.89 10.25 -1.01
N GLU A 185 -7.85 11.05 -1.03
CA GLU A 185 -7.38 11.79 -2.20
C GLU A 185 -6.02 11.26 -2.61
N MET A 186 -5.79 11.10 -3.91
CA MET A 186 -4.51 10.63 -4.45
C MET A 186 -4.02 11.52 -5.56
N GLU A 187 -2.76 11.90 -5.46
CA GLU A 187 -2.10 12.69 -6.49
C GLU A 187 -0.65 12.25 -6.71
N LEU A 188 -0.10 12.57 -7.86
CA LEU A 188 1.31 12.37 -8.15
C LEU A 188 2.10 13.57 -7.64
N THR A 189 3.23 13.29 -7.00
CA THR A 189 4.14 14.31 -6.51
C THR A 189 5.60 13.91 -6.78
N ARG A 190 6.52 14.80 -6.47
CA ARG A 190 7.96 14.52 -6.52
C ARG A 190 8.54 14.52 -5.12
N LEU A 191 9.44 13.57 -4.88
CA LEU A 191 10.12 13.46 -3.59
C LEU A 191 11.05 14.65 -3.35
N LYS A 192 10.90 15.27 -2.19
CA LYS A 192 11.89 16.22 -1.67
C LYS A 192 13.13 15.47 -1.20
N LYS A 193 14.23 16.18 -1.06
CA LYS A 193 15.54 15.61 -0.67
C LYS A 193 15.49 14.72 0.57
N GLU A 194 14.78 15.14 1.62
CA GLU A 194 14.66 14.38 2.85
C GLU A 194 13.79 13.12 2.68
N GLU A 195 12.66 13.25 1.99
CA GLU A 195 11.74 12.15 1.68
C GLU A 195 12.44 11.08 0.83
N ALA A 196 13.18 11.51 -0.19
CA ALA A 196 13.97 10.64 -1.05
C ALA A 196 15.00 9.83 -0.26
N ARG A 197 15.68 10.46 0.71
CA ARG A 197 16.63 9.78 1.61
C ARG A 197 15.95 8.68 2.44
N PHE A 198 14.78 8.95 3.04
CA PHE A 198 14.05 7.96 3.81
C PHE A 198 13.54 6.80 2.97
N LEU A 199 13.13 7.08 1.73
CA LEU A 199 12.60 6.07 0.81
C LEU A 199 13.69 5.37 -0.01
N ARG A 200 14.97 5.73 0.16
CA ARG A 200 16.11 5.23 -0.63
C ARG A 200 15.87 5.39 -2.13
N GLN A 201 15.44 6.59 -2.51
CA GLN A 201 15.18 7.01 -3.88
C GLN A 201 16.03 8.23 -4.20
N ASP A 202 16.09 8.59 -5.48
CA ASP A 202 16.69 9.85 -5.90
C ASP A 202 15.72 11.03 -5.64
N GLN A 203 16.29 12.22 -5.43
CA GLN A 203 15.50 13.44 -5.36
C GLN A 203 14.73 13.63 -6.67
N ASP A 204 13.54 14.20 -6.61
CA ASP A 204 12.62 14.43 -7.73
C ASP A 204 12.04 13.16 -8.37
N GLU A 205 12.32 11.97 -7.83
CA GLU A 205 11.60 10.76 -8.21
C GLU A 205 10.11 10.91 -7.95
N CYS A 206 9.32 10.26 -8.81
CA CYS A 206 7.86 10.28 -8.71
C CYS A 206 7.38 9.48 -7.52
N ALA A 207 6.48 10.06 -6.74
CA ALA A 207 5.79 9.42 -5.64
C ALA A 207 4.28 9.58 -5.77
N ILE A 208 3.52 8.71 -5.11
CA ILE A 208 2.08 8.84 -4.98
C ILE A 208 1.80 9.41 -3.59
N MET A 209 1.25 10.61 -3.54
CA MET A 209 0.76 11.19 -2.30
C MET A 209 -0.68 10.78 -2.10
N ARG A 210 -1.00 10.27 -0.90
CA ARG A 210 -2.37 9.95 -0.47
C ARG A 210 -2.68 10.72 0.79
N LYS A 211 -3.74 11.50 0.76
CA LYS A 211 -4.38 12.09 1.93
C LYS A 211 -5.57 11.23 2.31
N ARG A 212 -5.71 10.92 3.61
CA ARG A 212 -6.82 10.14 4.15
C ARG A 212 -7.42 10.87 5.33
N PHE A 213 -8.73 10.94 5.34
CA PHE A 213 -9.54 11.49 6.42
C PHE A 213 -10.40 10.36 6.97
N THR A 214 -10.22 10.02 8.26
CA THR A 214 -10.85 8.85 8.87
C THR A 214 -11.94 9.29 9.85
N TYR A 215 -13.14 8.74 9.69
CA TYR A 215 -14.34 9.14 10.40
C TYR A 215 -14.92 8.02 11.26
N THR A 216 -15.52 8.42 12.38
CA THR A 216 -16.37 7.55 13.23
C THR A 216 -17.77 7.40 12.63
N LYS A 217 -18.61 6.57 13.28
CA LYS A 217 -20.06 6.46 12.92
C LYS A 217 -20.85 7.75 13.17
N SER A 218 -20.33 8.64 14.00
CA SER A 218 -20.96 9.94 14.31
C SER A 218 -20.40 11.06 13.44
N ASP A 219 -19.76 10.73 12.32
CA ASP A 219 -19.14 11.67 11.36
C ASP A 219 -18.08 12.59 11.97
N VAL A 220 -17.45 12.17 13.06
CA VAL A 220 -16.32 12.89 13.66
C VAL A 220 -15.03 12.46 12.99
N CYS A 221 -14.30 13.40 12.41
CA CYS A 221 -12.97 13.15 11.85
C CYS A 221 -11.95 13.00 12.99
N ILE A 222 -11.39 11.79 13.11
CA ILE A 222 -10.46 11.41 14.19
C ILE A 222 -9.01 11.39 13.77
N GLU A 223 -8.74 11.26 12.47
CA GLU A 223 -7.40 11.10 11.94
C GLU A 223 -7.31 11.74 10.55
N TYR A 224 -6.24 12.48 10.32
CA TYR A 224 -5.78 12.96 9.02
C TYR A 224 -4.40 12.36 8.73
N VAL A 225 -4.24 11.69 7.60
CA VAL A 225 -2.98 11.05 7.23
C VAL A 225 -2.50 11.55 5.88
N ILE A 226 -1.23 11.92 5.83
CA ILE A 226 -0.50 12.16 4.57
C ILE A 226 0.49 11.02 4.39
N SER A 227 0.41 10.30 3.30
CA SER A 227 1.32 9.22 2.97
C SER A 227 1.99 9.45 1.62
N LEU A 228 3.31 9.31 1.58
CA LEU A 228 4.10 9.34 0.35
C LEU A 228 4.55 7.92 0.03
N TYR A 229 4.01 7.33 -1.03
CA TYR A 229 4.34 5.98 -1.48
C TYR A 229 5.35 6.02 -2.62
N ARG A 230 6.28 5.09 -2.62
CA ARG A 230 7.15 4.83 -3.76
C ARG A 230 6.33 4.40 -4.97
N ALA A 231 6.34 5.19 -6.05
CA ALA A 231 5.57 4.90 -7.27
C ALA A 231 6.07 3.66 -8.02
N ASP A 232 7.36 3.31 -7.87
CA ASP A 232 7.95 2.10 -8.46
C ASP A 232 7.47 0.80 -7.79
N LYS A 233 6.97 0.89 -6.53
CA LYS A 233 6.53 -0.26 -5.74
C LYS A 233 5.04 -0.29 -5.44
N SER A 234 4.30 0.78 -5.72
CA SER A 234 2.90 0.93 -5.33
C SER A 234 1.95 0.84 -6.52
N LYS A 235 0.82 0.16 -6.31
CA LYS A 235 -0.30 0.08 -7.23
C LYS A 235 -1.59 0.11 -6.41
N PHE A 236 -2.47 1.05 -6.73
CA PHE A 236 -3.78 1.14 -6.09
C PHE A 236 -4.86 0.53 -6.99
N ARG A 237 -5.74 -0.28 -6.39
CA ARG A 237 -6.86 -0.91 -7.10
C ARG A 237 -8.18 -0.58 -6.44
N ILE A 238 -9.12 -0.08 -7.24
CA ILE A 238 -10.52 0.11 -6.85
C ILE A 238 -11.35 -0.83 -7.70
N VAL A 239 -12.20 -1.64 -7.05
CA VAL A 239 -13.20 -2.48 -7.74
C VAL A 239 -14.57 -1.86 -7.49
N ARG A 240 -15.21 -1.38 -8.56
CA ARG A 240 -16.61 -0.91 -8.52
C ARG A 240 -17.48 -2.00 -9.11
N ARG A 241 -18.55 -2.35 -8.42
CA ARG A 241 -19.59 -3.25 -8.93
C ARG A 241 -20.83 -2.40 -9.22
N ILE A 242 -21.47 -2.64 -10.37
CA ILE A 242 -22.75 -2.02 -10.79
C ILE A 242 -23.85 -3.01 -10.49
#